data_579162797cce033f5c41111a07eedc02
#
_entry.id   579162797cce033f5c41111a07eedc02
#
_cell.length_a   1.000
_cell.length_b   1.000
_cell.length_c   1.000
_cell.angle_alpha   90.00
_cell.angle_beta   90.00
_cell.angle_gamma   90.00
#
_symmetry.space_group_name_H-M   'P 1'
#
loop_
_entity.id
_entity.type
_entity.pdbx_description
1 polymer ?
#
loop_
_entity_poly.entity_id
_entity_poly.type
_entity_poly.pdbx_seq_one_letter_code
_entity_poly.pdbx_strand_id
1 'polypeptide(L)'
;MSSGIFAAALVIGAATGFHVAVRTPPVQPRSCVRACAAAASTVVGKAATDAVLIKPPSDERSMLGQAAAAVKRARAEGVNRFVLRLFLPRGDGLSPPDESWQGGIMQLFSVCSPLTRELLRLLSTEIAGVPPALREQRIDASGVDGESVWFAQSSQPQDDCVAVVQPMAESLKTIRQISSDAGRRPMLLVNPQWKERDDPLDALSRKGGLLGMMGNFMGGKAAMEAELETIGFTNVYTLAEYVCRGSRICLQLSYPNGWCAFYRKPDAAQSAGFEWVPILTNKKVRPTFQEVEEALIAAEVPFKFTEFDLNSIV
;
A
#
# COMPACT_ATOMS: atom_id res chain seq x y z
N MET A 1 29.59 -29.58 -41.77
CA MET A 1 28.51 -30.41 -42.31
C MET A 1 27.48 -30.52 -41.18
N SER A 2 26.33 -30.00 -41.15
CA SER A 2 25.33 -29.49 -42.08
C SER A 2 24.46 -28.46 -41.33
N SER A 3 24.25 -27.34 -41.98
CA SER A 3 23.37 -26.27 -41.53
C SER A 3 21.91 -26.68 -41.66
N GLY A 4 21.09 -26.37 -40.64
CA GLY A 4 19.64 -26.47 -40.71
C GLY A 4 19.00 -25.13 -40.35
N ILE A 5 18.66 -24.36 -41.40
CA ILE A 5 17.90 -23.13 -41.34
C ILE A 5 16.41 -23.51 -41.30
N PHE A 6 15.66 -23.12 -40.25
CA PHE A 6 14.20 -23.15 -40.28
C PHE A 6 13.67 -21.74 -40.53
N ALA A 7 13.07 -21.56 -41.69
CA ALA A 7 12.33 -20.38 -42.07
C ALA A 7 10.91 -20.45 -41.49
N ALA A 8 10.49 -19.42 -40.78
CA ALA A 8 9.12 -19.26 -40.35
C ALA A 8 8.33 -18.48 -41.42
N ALA A 9 7.31 -19.05 -41.93
CA ALA A 9 6.41 -18.44 -42.90
C ALA A 9 5.42 -17.48 -42.23
N LEU A 10 5.41 -16.25 -42.70
CA LEU A 10 4.47 -15.20 -42.38
C LEU A 10 3.17 -15.40 -43.16
N VAL A 11 2.06 -15.67 -42.50
CA VAL A 11 0.74 -15.71 -43.12
C VAL A 11 0.06 -14.36 -42.97
N ILE A 12 -0.05 -13.61 -44.06
CA ILE A 12 -0.83 -12.38 -44.14
C ILE A 12 -2.28 -12.74 -44.45
N GLY A 13 -3.18 -12.56 -43.50
CA GLY A 13 -4.61 -12.67 -43.66
C GLY A 13 -5.23 -11.32 -44.03
N ALA A 14 -5.82 -11.24 -45.21
CA ALA A 14 -6.54 -10.07 -45.68
C ALA A 14 -7.88 -9.90 -44.95
N ALA A 15 -8.10 -8.73 -44.36
CA ALA A 15 -9.37 -8.36 -43.76
C ALA A 15 -10.27 -7.70 -44.78
N THR A 16 -11.40 -8.35 -45.08
CA THR A 16 -12.51 -7.79 -45.84
C THR A 16 -13.33 -6.83 -44.98
N GLY A 17 -13.43 -5.58 -45.42
CA GLY A 17 -14.21 -4.56 -44.75
C GLY A 17 -15.71 -4.76 -44.91
N PHE A 18 -16.44 -4.69 -43.83
CA PHE A 18 -17.88 -4.47 -43.79
C PHE A 18 -18.17 -3.02 -43.39
N HIS A 19 -18.67 -2.23 -44.34
CA HIS A 19 -19.24 -0.92 -44.07
C HIS A 19 -20.68 -1.08 -43.55
N VAL A 20 -20.90 -0.75 -42.30
CA VAL A 20 -22.26 -0.55 -41.75
C VAL A 20 -22.55 0.93 -41.69
N ALA A 21 -23.49 1.38 -42.51
CA ALA A 21 -23.99 2.75 -42.50
C ALA A 21 -24.94 2.97 -41.31
N VAL A 22 -24.52 3.75 -40.33
CA VAL A 22 -25.40 4.19 -39.25
C VAL A 22 -26.10 5.48 -39.66
N ARG A 23 -27.43 5.40 -39.84
CA ARG A 23 -28.32 6.56 -40.05
C ARG A 23 -28.59 7.21 -38.68
N THR A 24 -28.19 8.43 -38.52
CA THR A 24 -28.58 9.32 -37.38
C THR A 24 -29.91 10.01 -37.69
N PRO A 25 -30.88 10.02 -36.76
CA PRO A 25 -32.08 10.88 -36.89
C PRO A 25 -31.82 12.32 -36.45
N PRO A 26 -32.57 13.31 -36.97
CA PRO A 26 -32.33 14.70 -36.71
C PRO A 26 -32.83 15.12 -35.33
N VAL A 27 -32.00 15.92 -34.63
CA VAL A 27 -32.32 16.56 -33.37
C VAL A 27 -33.17 17.83 -33.65
N GLN A 28 -34.41 17.88 -33.12
CA GLN A 28 -35.17 19.11 -33.00
C GLN A 28 -34.94 19.79 -31.66
N PRO A 29 -34.79 21.14 -31.66
CA PRO A 29 -34.70 21.88 -30.41
C PRO A 29 -36.11 22.17 -29.87
N ARG A 30 -36.37 21.77 -28.63
CA ARG A 30 -37.51 22.28 -27.86
C ARG A 30 -36.99 23.04 -26.63
N SER A 31 -37.10 24.34 -26.75
CA SER A 31 -37.08 25.26 -25.62
C SER A 31 -38.32 25.04 -24.75
N CYS A 32 -38.13 24.87 -23.45
CA CYS A 32 -39.15 25.19 -22.45
C CYS A 32 -38.45 25.58 -21.16
N VAL A 33 -38.36 26.89 -20.97
CA VAL A 33 -38.11 27.53 -19.68
C VAL A 33 -39.36 27.34 -18.84
N ARG A 34 -39.23 26.62 -17.73
CA ARG A 34 -40.19 26.74 -16.63
C ARG A 34 -39.45 26.63 -15.31
N ALA A 35 -39.39 27.76 -14.65
CA ALA A 35 -39.01 27.88 -13.26
C ALA A 35 -39.97 27.05 -12.39
N CYS A 36 -39.42 26.23 -11.50
CA CYS A 36 -40.10 25.84 -10.29
C CYS A 36 -39.07 25.92 -9.16
N ALA A 37 -39.33 26.88 -8.30
CA ALA A 37 -38.64 27.01 -7.01
C ALA A 37 -39.10 25.96 -6.04
N ALA A 38 -38.23 25.67 -5.07
CA ALA A 38 -38.46 25.09 -3.74
C ALA A 38 -38.87 23.64 -3.65
N ALA A 39 -37.88 22.82 -3.27
CA ALA A 39 -37.96 21.96 -2.10
C ALA A 39 -36.53 21.57 -1.69
N ALA A 40 -35.97 22.29 -0.77
CA ALA A 40 -34.83 21.87 0.00
C ALA A 40 -35.27 20.68 0.85
N SER A 41 -35.11 19.47 0.35
CA SER A 41 -35.24 18.26 1.13
C SER A 41 -33.90 17.96 1.75
N THR A 42 -33.78 18.35 2.99
CA THR A 42 -32.71 17.99 3.91
C THR A 42 -32.68 16.45 4.01
N VAL A 43 -31.85 15.81 3.24
CA VAL A 43 -31.46 14.42 3.55
C VAL A 43 -30.38 14.49 4.62
N VAL A 44 -30.86 14.58 5.85
CA VAL A 44 -30.08 14.38 7.04
C VAL A 44 -29.62 12.93 7.07
N GLY A 45 -28.29 12.74 7.15
CA GLY A 45 -27.72 11.69 7.93
C GLY A 45 -27.80 10.29 7.35
N LYS A 46 -26.92 9.99 6.40
CA LYS A 46 -26.34 8.65 6.40
C LYS A 46 -25.44 8.59 7.64
N ALA A 47 -25.89 7.79 8.62
CA ALA A 47 -25.17 7.55 9.87
C ALA A 47 -23.68 7.36 9.58
N ALA A 48 -22.85 8.16 10.20
CA ALA A 48 -21.43 7.85 10.38
C ALA A 48 -21.40 6.48 11.08
N THR A 49 -21.12 5.44 10.35
CA THR A 49 -20.81 4.14 10.91
C THR A 49 -19.66 4.41 11.86
N ASP A 50 -19.84 4.20 13.16
CA ASP A 50 -18.79 4.38 14.16
C ASP A 50 -17.56 3.61 13.67
N ALA A 51 -16.54 4.36 13.23
CA ALA A 51 -15.32 3.78 12.70
C ALA A 51 -14.67 3.02 13.85
N VAL A 52 -14.73 1.70 13.78
CA VAL A 52 -14.12 0.84 14.81
C VAL A 52 -12.62 1.13 14.81
N LEU A 53 -12.14 1.64 15.94
CA LEU A 53 -10.71 1.90 16.13
C LEU A 53 -9.96 0.57 16.10
N ILE A 54 -9.13 0.38 15.08
CA ILE A 54 -8.28 -0.80 14.95
C ILE A 54 -6.93 -0.45 15.58
N LYS A 55 -6.56 -1.18 16.65
CA LYS A 55 -5.24 -1.02 17.30
C LYS A 55 -4.12 -1.61 16.43
N PRO A 56 -2.88 -1.11 16.55
CA PRO A 56 -1.73 -1.73 15.90
C PRO A 56 -1.63 -3.23 16.24
N PRO A 57 -1.26 -4.06 15.28
CA PRO A 57 -1.20 -5.50 15.47
C PRO A 57 -0.12 -5.89 16.48
N SER A 58 -0.38 -6.92 17.28
CA SER A 58 0.57 -7.47 18.24
C SER A 58 1.51 -8.52 17.63
N ASP A 59 1.07 -9.15 16.53
CA ASP A 59 1.73 -10.29 15.91
C ASP A 59 1.45 -10.35 14.40
N GLU A 60 2.17 -11.23 13.71
CA GLU A 60 2.07 -11.45 12.27
C GLU A 60 0.64 -11.80 11.83
N ARG A 61 -0.02 -12.70 12.56
CA ARG A 61 -1.35 -13.19 12.20
C ARG A 61 -2.39 -12.08 12.28
N SER A 62 -2.35 -11.28 13.33
CA SER A 62 -3.25 -10.12 13.50
C SER A 62 -2.98 -9.08 12.42
N MET A 63 -1.72 -8.82 12.08
CA MET A 63 -1.34 -7.89 11.01
C MET A 63 -1.87 -8.34 9.65
N LEU A 64 -1.62 -9.57 9.27
CA LEU A 64 -2.10 -10.12 8.00
C LEU A 64 -3.63 -10.15 7.93
N GLY A 65 -4.30 -10.47 9.04
CA GLY A 65 -5.76 -10.41 9.16
C GLY A 65 -6.31 -9.00 8.93
N GLN A 66 -5.70 -7.98 9.55
CA GLN A 66 -6.08 -6.57 9.35
C GLN A 66 -5.83 -6.12 7.90
N ALA A 67 -4.68 -6.44 7.33
CA ALA A 67 -4.33 -6.11 5.95
C ALA A 67 -5.31 -6.77 4.95
N ALA A 68 -5.59 -8.07 5.12
CA ALA A 68 -6.56 -8.78 4.28
C ALA A 68 -7.95 -8.18 4.38
N ALA A 69 -8.41 -7.82 5.59
CA ALA A 69 -9.71 -7.16 5.79
C ALA A 69 -9.77 -5.79 5.10
N ALA A 70 -8.69 -5.00 5.14
CA ALA A 70 -8.61 -3.72 4.46
C ALA A 70 -8.69 -3.87 2.93
N VAL A 71 -7.94 -4.82 2.34
CA VAL A 71 -8.01 -5.14 0.91
C VAL A 71 -9.41 -5.57 0.50
N LYS A 72 -10.06 -6.45 1.26
CA LYS A 72 -11.42 -6.94 0.96
C LYS A 72 -12.44 -5.81 0.96
N ARG A 73 -12.38 -4.90 1.93
CA ARG A 73 -13.28 -3.74 1.99
C ARG A 73 -13.05 -2.82 0.79
N ALA A 74 -11.80 -2.48 0.47
CA ALA A 74 -11.47 -1.65 -0.67
C ALA A 74 -11.93 -2.29 -2.00
N ARG A 75 -11.74 -3.61 -2.13
CA ARG A 75 -12.22 -4.37 -3.30
C ARG A 75 -13.74 -4.32 -3.45
N ALA A 76 -14.48 -4.44 -2.35
CA ALA A 76 -15.94 -4.33 -2.34
C ALA A 76 -16.43 -2.96 -2.83
N GLU A 77 -15.61 -1.91 -2.69
CA GLU A 77 -15.86 -0.56 -3.20
C GLU A 77 -15.29 -0.31 -4.61
N GLY A 78 -14.79 -1.36 -5.27
CA GLY A 78 -14.32 -1.31 -6.65
C GLY A 78 -12.84 -0.98 -6.83
N VAL A 79 -12.08 -0.82 -5.75
CA VAL A 79 -10.62 -0.66 -5.82
C VAL A 79 -9.98 -1.99 -6.18
N ASN A 80 -9.07 -1.99 -7.16
CA ASN A 80 -8.38 -3.20 -7.63
C ASN A 80 -6.85 -3.06 -7.62
N ARG A 81 -6.33 -1.93 -7.17
CA ARG A 81 -4.90 -1.63 -7.08
C ARG A 81 -4.58 -1.17 -5.68
N PHE A 82 -3.78 -1.95 -4.96
CA PHE A 82 -3.57 -1.80 -3.54
C PHE A 82 -2.10 -1.58 -3.22
N VAL A 83 -1.81 -0.64 -2.34
CA VAL A 83 -0.50 -0.49 -1.71
C VAL A 83 -0.63 -0.89 -0.24
N LEU A 84 0.29 -1.75 0.21
CA LEU A 84 0.38 -2.20 1.59
C LEU A 84 1.79 -1.98 2.12
N ARG A 85 1.89 -1.48 3.34
CA ARG A 85 3.14 -1.35 4.09
C ARG A 85 3.00 -2.08 5.41
N LEU A 86 3.67 -3.22 5.49
CA LEU A 86 3.61 -4.14 6.62
C LEU A 86 4.87 -4.00 7.46
N PHE A 87 4.74 -4.20 8.76
CA PHE A 87 5.90 -4.57 9.56
C PHE A 87 6.36 -5.99 9.19
N LEU A 88 7.58 -6.31 9.52
CA LEU A 88 8.16 -7.62 9.25
C LEU A 88 8.45 -8.37 10.56
N PRO A 89 8.20 -9.69 10.62
CA PRO A 89 8.56 -10.48 11.80
C PRO A 89 10.07 -10.43 12.03
N ARG A 90 10.44 -10.13 13.29
CA ARG A 90 11.83 -10.10 13.74
C ARG A 90 11.90 -10.54 15.20
N GLY A 91 12.55 -11.68 15.46
CA GLY A 91 12.51 -12.29 16.79
C GLY A 91 11.07 -12.62 17.19
N ASP A 92 10.68 -12.20 18.39
CA ASP A 92 9.35 -12.49 18.96
C ASP A 92 8.30 -11.43 18.61
N GLY A 93 8.61 -10.49 17.70
CA GLY A 93 7.73 -9.37 17.41
C GLY A 93 7.70 -8.93 15.96
N LEU A 94 7.09 -7.76 15.76
CA LEU A 94 7.02 -7.08 14.49
C LEU A 94 7.93 -5.85 14.53
N SER A 95 8.65 -5.60 13.43
CA SER A 95 9.55 -4.45 13.28
C SER A 95 9.31 -3.75 11.95
N PRO A 96 9.48 -2.42 11.88
CA PRO A 96 9.44 -1.71 10.62
C PRO A 96 10.56 -2.22 9.69
N PRO A 97 10.35 -2.22 8.37
CA PRO A 97 11.38 -2.52 7.37
C PRO A 97 12.30 -1.30 7.19
N ASP A 98 13.18 -1.08 8.13
CA ASP A 98 14.10 0.06 8.18
C ASP A 98 15.58 -0.35 8.06
N GLU A 99 16.47 0.61 8.23
CA GLU A 99 17.93 0.43 8.12
C GLU A 99 18.53 -0.49 9.20
N SER A 100 17.78 -0.84 10.24
CA SER A 100 18.23 -1.76 11.30
C SER A 100 18.36 -3.22 10.84
N TRP A 101 17.93 -3.54 9.62
CA TRP A 101 18.06 -4.86 9.03
C TRP A 101 19.44 -5.05 8.40
N GLN A 102 20.34 -5.75 9.09
CA GLN A 102 21.76 -5.89 8.74
C GLN A 102 22.02 -6.52 7.36
N GLY A 103 21.15 -7.40 6.91
CA GLY A 103 21.25 -8.05 5.59
C GLY A 103 20.65 -7.24 4.45
N GLY A 104 20.24 -6.00 4.70
CA GLY A 104 19.70 -5.09 3.69
C GLY A 104 18.46 -5.63 3.00
N ILE A 105 18.28 -5.24 1.74
CA ILE A 105 17.08 -5.55 0.94
C ILE A 105 16.82 -7.05 0.80
N MET A 106 17.87 -7.88 0.74
CA MET A 106 17.71 -9.32 0.61
C MET A 106 17.20 -9.97 1.89
N GLN A 107 17.59 -9.48 3.06
CA GLN A 107 17.03 -9.95 4.33
C GLN A 107 15.57 -9.54 4.45
N LEU A 108 15.23 -8.30 4.13
CA LEU A 108 13.85 -7.83 4.07
C LEU A 108 13.02 -8.71 3.13
N PHE A 109 13.53 -9.00 1.95
CA PHE A 109 12.87 -9.85 0.96
C PHE A 109 12.60 -11.26 1.48
N SER A 110 13.59 -11.88 2.13
CA SER A 110 13.46 -13.26 2.65
C SER A 110 12.32 -13.40 3.67
N VAL A 111 11.92 -12.30 4.31
CA VAL A 111 10.81 -12.24 5.27
C VAL A 111 9.53 -11.74 4.61
N CYS A 112 9.62 -10.73 3.75
CA CYS A 112 8.46 -10.10 3.11
C CYS A 112 7.78 -11.01 2.08
N SER A 113 8.54 -11.81 1.32
CA SER A 113 7.97 -12.72 0.31
C SER A 113 7.10 -13.82 0.93
N PRO A 114 7.50 -14.54 1.98
CA PRO A 114 6.62 -15.47 2.69
C PRO A 114 5.37 -14.83 3.27
N LEU A 115 5.47 -13.61 3.85
CA LEU A 115 4.31 -12.86 4.35
C LEU A 115 3.32 -12.55 3.22
N THR A 116 3.83 -12.12 2.06
CA THR A 116 3.00 -11.84 0.89
C THR A 116 2.25 -13.09 0.43
N ARG A 117 2.91 -14.24 0.44
CA ARG A 117 2.30 -15.53 0.13
C ARG A 117 1.14 -15.85 1.08
N GLU A 118 1.33 -15.68 2.38
CA GLU A 118 0.27 -15.93 3.37
C GLU A 118 -0.88 -14.91 3.22
N LEU A 119 -0.58 -13.65 2.95
CA LEU A 119 -1.60 -12.64 2.65
C LEU A 119 -2.45 -13.05 1.44
N LEU A 120 -1.83 -13.51 0.36
CA LEU A 120 -2.54 -13.99 -0.83
C LEU A 120 -3.43 -15.20 -0.52
N ARG A 121 -3.01 -16.09 0.36
CA ARG A 121 -3.85 -17.21 0.84
C ARG A 121 -5.08 -16.70 1.58
N LEU A 122 -4.90 -15.74 2.50
CA LEU A 122 -6.02 -15.14 3.25
C LEU A 122 -7.01 -14.41 2.35
N LEU A 123 -6.52 -13.77 1.28
CA LEU A 123 -7.38 -13.08 0.32
C LEU A 123 -8.19 -14.05 -0.55
N SER A 124 -7.60 -15.16 -0.97
CA SER A 124 -8.20 -16.09 -1.93
C SER A 124 -9.07 -17.16 -1.28
N THR A 125 -8.74 -17.60 -0.06
CA THR A 125 -9.46 -18.70 0.63
C THR A 125 -10.92 -18.35 0.90
N GLU A 126 -11.23 -17.09 1.22
CA GLU A 126 -12.61 -16.67 1.51
C GLU A 126 -13.48 -16.52 0.26
N ILE A 127 -12.90 -16.40 -0.94
CA ILE A 127 -13.67 -16.18 -2.16
C ILE A 127 -14.16 -17.51 -2.74
N ALA A 128 -13.36 -18.56 -2.67
CA ALA A 128 -13.66 -19.82 -3.36
C ALA A 128 -13.67 -21.07 -2.46
N GLY A 129 -13.32 -20.97 -1.17
CA GLY A 129 -13.17 -22.13 -0.28
C GLY A 129 -12.03 -23.07 -0.65
N VAL A 130 -11.29 -22.79 -1.72
CA VAL A 130 -10.16 -23.57 -2.22
C VAL A 130 -8.91 -22.68 -2.19
N PRO A 131 -7.80 -23.14 -1.62
CA PRO A 131 -6.55 -22.40 -1.66
C PRO A 131 -6.09 -22.14 -3.10
N PRO A 132 -5.57 -20.93 -3.40
CA PRO A 132 -5.07 -20.63 -4.73
C PRO A 132 -3.80 -21.42 -5.04
N ALA A 133 -3.56 -21.68 -6.33
CA ALA A 133 -2.25 -22.12 -6.78
C ALA A 133 -1.30 -20.91 -6.77
N LEU A 134 -0.25 -20.98 -5.96
CA LEU A 134 0.70 -19.88 -5.77
C LEU A 134 2.00 -20.15 -6.51
N ARG A 135 2.45 -19.17 -7.28
CA ARG A 135 3.73 -19.21 -7.99
C ARG A 135 4.46 -17.89 -7.82
N GLU A 136 5.73 -17.96 -7.43
CA GLU A 136 6.63 -16.82 -7.37
C GLU A 136 7.53 -16.77 -8.61
N GLN A 137 7.79 -15.55 -9.08
CA GLN A 137 8.73 -15.25 -10.14
C GLN A 137 9.54 -14.01 -9.77
N ARG A 138 10.87 -14.11 -9.86
CA ARG A 138 11.75 -12.96 -9.66
C ARG A 138 11.57 -11.97 -10.81
N ILE A 139 11.57 -10.67 -10.51
CA ILE A 139 11.54 -9.61 -11.52
C ILE A 139 12.92 -9.49 -12.16
N ASP A 140 13.96 -9.44 -11.32
CA ASP A 140 15.33 -9.48 -11.77
C ASP A 140 15.88 -10.91 -11.81
N ALA A 141 16.41 -11.32 -12.95
CA ALA A 141 16.97 -12.65 -13.15
C ALA A 141 18.23 -12.90 -12.31
N SER A 142 18.97 -11.84 -11.93
CA SER A 142 20.15 -11.96 -11.03
C SER A 142 19.74 -12.27 -9.60
N GLY A 143 18.52 -11.90 -9.21
CA GLY A 143 17.97 -12.09 -7.87
C GLY A 143 18.63 -11.21 -6.80
N VAL A 144 19.38 -10.19 -7.19
CA VAL A 144 20.07 -9.29 -6.24
C VAL A 144 19.13 -8.25 -5.65
N ASP A 145 18.12 -7.80 -6.41
CA ASP A 145 17.31 -6.65 -6.09
C ASP A 145 16.22 -6.92 -5.03
N GLY A 146 16.02 -8.17 -4.63
CA GLY A 146 15.02 -8.48 -3.61
C GLY A 146 13.57 -8.24 -4.05
N GLU A 147 13.29 -8.28 -5.35
CA GLU A 147 11.95 -8.12 -5.92
C GLU A 147 11.40 -9.40 -6.52
N SER A 148 10.11 -9.65 -6.32
CA SER A 148 9.40 -10.74 -7.00
C SER A 148 7.93 -10.41 -7.26
N VAL A 149 7.33 -11.24 -8.10
CA VAL A 149 5.90 -11.24 -8.35
C VAL A 149 5.33 -12.59 -7.91
N TRP A 150 4.35 -12.55 -7.03
CA TRP A 150 3.50 -13.68 -6.70
C TRP A 150 2.24 -13.67 -7.57
N PHE A 151 1.94 -14.80 -8.16
CA PHE A 151 0.70 -15.07 -8.87
C PHE A 151 -0.14 -16.03 -8.02
N ALA A 152 -1.35 -15.62 -7.66
CA ALA A 152 -2.33 -16.43 -6.98
C ALA A 152 -3.44 -16.76 -7.99
N GLN A 153 -3.45 -17.99 -8.48
CA GLN A 153 -4.46 -18.46 -9.42
C GLN A 153 -5.63 -19.07 -8.63
N SER A 154 -6.80 -18.49 -8.81
CA SER A 154 -8.06 -18.95 -8.24
C SER A 154 -8.74 -19.96 -9.15
N SER A 155 -9.75 -20.66 -8.63
CA SER A 155 -10.66 -21.46 -9.47
C SER A 155 -11.46 -20.62 -10.46
N GLN A 156 -11.62 -19.33 -10.18
CA GLN A 156 -12.29 -18.36 -11.06
C GLN A 156 -11.25 -17.34 -11.54
N PRO A 157 -10.97 -17.21 -12.85
CA PRO A 157 -9.93 -16.33 -13.38
C PRO A 157 -10.07 -14.84 -13.01
N GLN A 158 -11.30 -14.37 -12.77
CA GLN A 158 -11.55 -13.00 -12.31
C GLN A 158 -11.07 -12.75 -10.88
N ASP A 159 -10.85 -13.80 -10.11
CA ASP A 159 -10.38 -13.74 -8.72
C ASP A 159 -8.88 -14.00 -8.60
N ASP A 160 -8.20 -14.25 -9.73
CA ASP A 160 -6.74 -14.28 -9.77
C ASP A 160 -6.19 -12.99 -9.19
N CYS A 161 -5.13 -13.10 -8.41
CA CYS A 161 -4.49 -11.97 -7.75
C CYS A 161 -3.00 -11.95 -8.05
N VAL A 162 -2.44 -10.76 -8.18
CA VAL A 162 -1.00 -10.56 -8.37
C VAL A 162 -0.47 -9.69 -7.23
N ALA A 163 0.68 -10.05 -6.67
CA ALA A 163 1.36 -9.21 -5.68
C ALA A 163 2.82 -9.01 -6.08
N VAL A 164 3.26 -7.76 -6.13
CA VAL A 164 4.67 -7.39 -6.30
C VAL A 164 5.25 -7.14 -4.91
N VAL A 165 6.32 -7.88 -4.60
CA VAL A 165 7.03 -7.83 -3.32
C VAL A 165 8.17 -6.84 -3.43
N GLN A 166 8.23 -5.89 -2.51
CA GLN A 166 9.28 -4.88 -2.37
C GLN A 166 9.63 -4.14 -3.68
N PRO A 167 8.60 -3.69 -4.46
CA PRO A 167 8.89 -3.03 -5.72
C PRO A 167 9.77 -1.79 -5.51
N MET A 168 10.74 -1.60 -6.40
CA MET A 168 11.59 -0.42 -6.47
C MET A 168 11.13 0.54 -7.58
N ALA A 169 11.72 1.74 -7.59
CA ALA A 169 11.41 2.76 -8.60
C ALA A 169 11.68 2.29 -10.03
N GLU A 170 12.74 1.52 -10.19
CA GLU A 170 13.21 0.95 -11.45
C GLU A 170 12.19 -0.03 -12.04
N SER A 171 11.39 -0.68 -11.19
CA SER A 171 10.37 -1.64 -11.59
C SER A 171 9.06 -1.03 -12.06
N LEU A 172 8.93 0.30 -12.05
CA LEU A 172 7.68 1.00 -12.39
C LEU A 172 7.14 0.62 -13.77
N LYS A 173 8.03 0.46 -14.76
CA LYS A 173 7.64 0.01 -16.11
C LYS A 173 7.02 -1.39 -16.08
N THR A 174 7.63 -2.30 -15.33
CA THR A 174 7.14 -3.68 -15.14
C THR A 174 5.82 -3.69 -14.39
N ILE A 175 5.68 -2.87 -13.33
CA ILE A 175 4.42 -2.71 -12.58
C ILE A 175 3.30 -2.25 -13.50
N ARG A 176 3.56 -1.26 -14.36
CA ARG A 176 2.58 -0.77 -15.34
C ARG A 176 2.14 -1.86 -16.31
N GLN A 177 3.09 -2.65 -16.84
CA GLN A 177 2.78 -3.76 -17.72
C GLN A 177 1.93 -4.81 -17.03
N ILE A 178 2.34 -5.28 -15.85
CA ILE A 178 1.59 -6.25 -15.03
C ILE A 178 0.18 -5.72 -14.72
N SER A 179 0.07 -4.43 -14.38
CA SER A 179 -1.22 -3.81 -14.09
C SER A 179 -2.14 -3.80 -15.31
N SER A 180 -1.59 -3.49 -16.48
CA SER A 180 -2.34 -3.56 -17.75
C SER A 180 -2.84 -4.98 -18.04
N ASP A 181 -1.98 -5.98 -17.89
CA ASP A 181 -2.28 -7.39 -18.17
C ASP A 181 -3.25 -7.97 -17.12
N ALA A 182 -3.17 -7.51 -15.90
CA ALA A 182 -4.11 -7.87 -14.83
C ALA A 182 -5.54 -7.36 -15.11
N GLY A 183 -5.72 -6.26 -15.83
CA GLY A 183 -7.02 -5.67 -16.10
C GLY A 183 -7.78 -5.32 -14.81
N ARG A 184 -8.92 -5.93 -14.57
CA ARG A 184 -9.72 -5.72 -13.35
C ARG A 184 -9.34 -6.64 -12.18
N ARG A 185 -8.42 -7.58 -12.40
CA ARG A 185 -7.97 -8.48 -11.34
C ARG A 185 -7.18 -7.72 -10.28
N PRO A 186 -7.28 -8.11 -9.00
CA PRO A 186 -6.56 -7.48 -7.90
C PRO A 186 -5.04 -7.49 -8.10
N MET A 187 -4.41 -6.36 -7.85
CA MET A 187 -2.95 -6.25 -7.83
C MET A 187 -2.49 -5.50 -6.59
N LEU A 188 -1.54 -6.09 -5.86
CA LEU A 188 -0.96 -5.56 -4.64
C LEU A 188 0.48 -5.13 -4.88
N LEU A 189 0.89 -4.02 -4.28
CA LEU A 189 2.28 -3.65 -4.04
C LEU A 189 2.53 -3.80 -2.55
N VAL A 190 3.43 -4.71 -2.17
CA VAL A 190 3.72 -5.02 -0.76
C VAL A 190 5.10 -4.50 -0.39
N ASN A 191 5.16 -3.66 0.63
CA ASN A 191 6.37 -3.01 1.13
C ASN A 191 7.22 -2.36 0.03
N PRO A 192 6.64 -1.42 -0.76
CA PRO A 192 7.42 -0.68 -1.75
C PRO A 192 8.65 -0.02 -1.10
N GLN A 193 9.78 -0.04 -1.79
CA GLN A 193 11.06 0.46 -1.30
C GLN A 193 11.24 1.98 -1.47
N TRP A 194 10.28 2.66 -2.09
CA TRP A 194 10.24 4.12 -2.09
C TRP A 194 9.56 4.65 -0.84
N LYS A 195 10.01 5.80 -0.35
CA LYS A 195 9.37 6.49 0.77
C LYS A 195 8.07 7.16 0.31
N GLU A 196 7.08 7.22 1.17
CA GLU A 196 5.86 7.99 0.93
C GLU A 196 6.16 9.50 0.89
N ARG A 197 5.36 10.24 0.13
CA ARG A 197 5.49 11.70 -0.04
C ARG A 197 5.48 12.46 1.29
N ASP A 198 4.61 12.02 2.19
CA ASP A 198 4.34 12.66 3.47
C ASP A 198 5.03 11.92 4.64
N ASP A 199 6.12 11.18 4.36
CA ASP A 199 6.90 10.54 5.42
C ASP A 199 7.46 11.61 6.38
N PRO A 200 7.08 11.62 7.67
CA PRO A 200 7.51 12.64 8.63
C PRO A 200 9.04 12.68 8.79
N LEU A 201 9.73 11.56 8.62
CA LEU A 201 11.19 11.49 8.68
C LEU A 201 11.85 12.16 7.46
N ASP A 202 11.19 12.14 6.30
CA ASP A 202 11.67 12.82 5.10
C ASP A 202 11.60 14.35 5.23
N ALA A 203 10.63 14.88 5.99
CA ALA A 203 10.52 16.30 6.29
C ALA A 203 11.65 16.80 7.22
N LEU A 204 12.12 15.96 8.13
CA LEU A 204 13.27 16.29 9.00
C LEU A 204 14.60 16.27 8.23
N SER A 205 14.78 15.31 7.32
CA SER A 205 15.98 15.22 6.48
C SER A 205 16.09 16.37 5.46
N ARG A 206 14.98 16.97 5.06
CA ARG A 206 14.97 18.14 4.15
C ARG A 206 15.43 19.46 4.81
N LYS A 207 15.39 19.56 6.13
CA LYS A 207 15.81 20.76 6.88
C LYS A 207 17.33 20.83 7.09
N GLY A 208 18.08 19.79 6.80
CA GLY A 208 19.50 19.66 7.08
C GLY A 208 20.39 19.55 5.84
N GLY A 209 20.83 20.69 5.26
CA GLY A 209 22.06 20.79 4.49
C GLY A 209 22.03 20.30 3.03
N LEU A 210 23.24 20.28 2.42
CA LEU A 210 23.54 19.98 1.02
C LEU A 210 22.99 18.62 0.52
N LEU A 211 22.86 17.63 1.40
CA LEU A 211 22.25 16.33 1.10
C LEU A 211 20.75 16.41 0.81
N GLY A 212 20.04 17.34 1.42
CA GLY A 212 18.61 17.61 1.12
C GLY A 212 18.41 18.19 -0.28
N MET A 213 19.39 18.95 -0.80
CA MET A 213 19.35 19.46 -2.18
C MET A 213 19.56 18.35 -3.22
N MET A 214 20.40 17.36 -2.96
CA MET A 214 20.60 16.24 -3.90
C MET A 214 19.38 15.32 -3.97
N GLY A 215 18.64 15.13 -2.88
CA GLY A 215 17.39 14.36 -2.88
C GLY A 215 16.27 15.00 -3.71
N ASN A 216 16.24 16.33 -3.81
CA ASN A 216 15.29 17.07 -4.65
C ASN A 216 15.64 17.02 -6.16
N PHE A 217 16.90 16.76 -6.52
CA PHE A 217 17.33 16.66 -7.92
C PHE A 217 16.85 15.35 -8.58
N MET A 218 16.55 14.35 -7.80
CA MET A 218 15.86 13.15 -8.27
C MET A 218 14.34 13.33 -8.17
N GLY A 219 13.75 14.06 -9.09
CA GLY A 219 12.29 14.29 -9.21
C GLY A 219 11.42 13.01 -9.29
N GLY A 220 12.01 11.86 -8.92
CA GLY A 220 11.43 10.55 -9.04
C GLY A 220 10.27 10.25 -8.08
N LYS A 221 10.32 10.74 -6.83
CA LYS A 221 9.30 10.34 -5.83
C LYS A 221 7.90 10.87 -6.14
N ALA A 222 7.77 12.17 -6.34
CA ALA A 222 6.46 12.77 -6.64
C ALA A 222 5.90 12.31 -7.98
N ALA A 223 6.79 12.10 -8.98
CA ALA A 223 6.41 11.56 -10.28
C ALA A 223 5.95 10.12 -10.18
N MET A 224 6.59 9.30 -9.35
CA MET A 224 6.22 7.90 -9.14
C MET A 224 4.86 7.77 -8.45
N GLU A 225 4.62 8.51 -7.36
CA GLU A 225 3.33 8.49 -6.68
C GLU A 225 2.21 8.96 -7.61
N ALA A 226 2.42 10.08 -8.34
CA ALA A 226 1.46 10.55 -9.32
C ALA A 226 1.19 9.52 -10.43
N GLU A 227 2.20 8.76 -10.82
CA GLU A 227 2.03 7.69 -11.80
C GLU A 227 1.27 6.51 -11.22
N LEU A 228 1.56 6.08 -9.99
CA LEU A 228 0.80 5.03 -9.30
C LEU A 228 -0.65 5.43 -9.08
N GLU A 229 -0.91 6.69 -8.72
CA GLU A 229 -2.27 7.24 -8.64
C GLU A 229 -2.97 7.19 -10.01
N THR A 230 -2.26 7.51 -11.09
CA THR A 230 -2.79 7.42 -12.47
C THR A 230 -3.13 5.98 -12.86
N ILE A 231 -2.34 4.99 -12.41
CA ILE A 231 -2.64 3.56 -12.58
C ILE A 231 -3.82 3.13 -11.69
N GLY A 232 -4.14 3.90 -10.65
CA GLY A 232 -5.24 3.65 -9.72
C GLY A 232 -4.82 2.95 -8.41
N PHE A 233 -3.53 2.94 -8.09
CA PHE A 233 -3.08 2.40 -6.82
C PHE A 233 -3.51 3.27 -5.63
N THR A 234 -4.01 2.62 -4.60
CA THR A 234 -4.51 3.25 -3.36
C THR A 234 -3.85 2.60 -2.15
N ASN A 235 -3.38 3.42 -1.21
CA ASN A 235 -2.92 2.92 0.08
C ASN A 235 -4.13 2.38 0.86
N VAL A 236 -4.10 1.09 1.20
CA VAL A 236 -5.22 0.45 1.93
C VAL A 236 -4.83 -0.04 3.32
N TYR A 237 -3.55 -0.34 3.51
CA TYR A 237 -3.02 -0.71 4.81
C TYR A 237 -1.57 -0.26 4.95
N THR A 238 -1.29 0.54 5.95
CA THR A 238 0.05 1.06 6.21
C THR A 238 0.33 1.04 7.71
N LEU A 239 1.48 0.50 8.08
CA LEU A 239 2.09 0.63 9.39
C LEU A 239 3.42 1.38 9.24
N ALA A 240 3.63 2.37 10.10
CA ALA A 240 4.90 3.09 10.19
C ALA A 240 5.21 3.37 11.66
N GLU A 241 6.46 3.19 12.06
CA GLU A 241 6.90 3.47 13.43
C GLU A 241 8.05 4.48 13.41
N TYR A 242 8.04 5.41 14.36
CA TYR A 242 9.10 6.36 14.59
C TYR A 242 9.07 6.84 16.06
N VAL A 243 10.07 7.61 16.45
CA VAL A 243 10.16 8.19 17.78
C VAL A 243 9.78 9.68 17.74
N CYS A 244 8.85 10.09 18.58
CA CYS A 244 8.49 11.49 18.81
C CYS A 244 8.47 11.77 20.31
N ARG A 245 9.15 12.83 20.75
CA ARG A 245 9.31 13.22 22.18
C ARG A 245 9.81 12.05 23.07
N GLY A 246 10.67 11.17 22.51
CA GLY A 246 11.17 9.99 23.21
C GLY A 246 10.17 8.86 23.41
N SER A 247 8.98 8.99 22.83
CA SER A 247 7.97 7.93 22.81
C SER A 247 7.90 7.27 21.43
N ARG A 248 7.76 5.94 21.38
CA ARG A 248 7.50 5.23 20.12
C ARG A 248 6.08 5.49 19.66
N ILE A 249 5.94 5.84 18.39
CA ILE A 249 4.70 6.17 17.74
C ILE A 249 4.46 5.16 16.61
N CYS A 250 3.26 4.59 16.55
CA CYS A 250 2.79 3.82 15.42
C CYS A 250 1.74 4.62 14.66
N LEU A 251 1.99 4.93 13.39
CA LEU A 251 0.97 5.39 12.46
C LEU A 251 0.35 4.18 11.77
N GLN A 252 -0.97 4.17 11.69
CA GLN A 252 -1.72 3.11 11.05
C GLN A 252 -2.78 3.69 10.12
N LEU A 253 -2.79 3.20 8.90
CA LEU A 253 -3.92 3.29 7.97
C LEU A 253 -4.53 1.91 7.80
N SER A 254 -5.85 1.80 7.89
CA SER A 254 -6.57 0.57 7.58
C SER A 254 -7.91 0.90 6.93
N TYR A 255 -7.98 0.73 5.63
CA TYR A 255 -9.15 1.06 4.82
C TYR A 255 -10.45 0.39 5.37
N PRO A 256 -11.59 1.07 5.41
CA PRO A 256 -11.88 2.45 4.95
C PRO A 256 -11.59 3.53 5.98
N ASN A 257 -11.05 3.17 7.14
CA ASN A 257 -10.75 4.12 8.20
C ASN A 257 -9.62 5.07 7.75
N GLY A 258 -9.61 6.27 8.32
CA GLY A 258 -8.51 7.20 8.15
C GLY A 258 -7.27 6.81 8.94
N TRP A 259 -6.23 7.64 8.84
CA TRP A 259 -5.01 7.49 9.60
C TRP A 259 -5.26 7.63 11.09
N CYS A 260 -4.62 6.78 11.87
CA CYS A 260 -4.55 6.83 13.32
C CYS A 260 -3.09 6.92 13.77
N ALA A 261 -2.85 7.62 14.86
CA ALA A 261 -1.56 7.64 15.54
C ALA A 261 -1.73 7.09 16.96
N PHE A 262 -0.83 6.20 17.34
CA PHE A 262 -0.78 5.60 18.67
C PHE A 262 0.59 5.83 19.28
N TYR A 263 0.64 6.08 20.59
CA TYR A 263 1.91 6.06 21.31
C TYR A 263 2.02 4.81 22.17
N ARG A 264 3.25 4.35 22.36
CA ARG A 264 3.58 3.19 23.17
C ARG A 264 3.64 3.60 24.65
N LYS A 265 2.61 3.26 25.43
CA LYS A 265 2.54 3.47 26.86
C LYS A 265 3.06 2.23 27.59
N PRO A 266 4.07 2.33 28.49
CA PRO A 266 4.47 1.20 29.33
C PRO A 266 3.29 0.70 30.16
N ASP A 267 3.07 -0.60 30.16
CA ASP A 267 2.04 -1.26 30.97
C ASP A 267 2.51 -2.66 31.36
N ALA A 268 2.87 -2.81 32.63
CA ALA A 268 3.36 -4.09 33.16
C ALA A 268 2.28 -5.17 33.24
N ALA A 269 1.00 -4.81 33.12
CA ALA A 269 -0.10 -5.78 33.11
C ALA A 269 -0.28 -6.45 31.73
N GLN A 270 0.29 -5.85 30.66
CA GLN A 270 0.25 -6.42 29.34
C GLN A 270 1.41 -7.40 29.13
N SER A 271 1.16 -8.51 28.45
CA SER A 271 2.19 -9.48 28.11
C SER A 271 3.36 -8.90 27.30
N ALA A 272 3.07 -7.89 26.47
CA ALA A 272 4.07 -7.16 25.70
C ALA A 272 4.80 -6.07 26.51
N GLY A 273 4.43 -5.84 27.80
CA GLY A 273 4.97 -4.79 28.65
C GLY A 273 4.54 -3.37 28.25
N PHE A 274 3.62 -3.21 27.34
CA PHE A 274 3.09 -1.91 26.90
C PHE A 274 1.69 -2.03 26.28
N GLU A 275 1.03 -0.87 26.18
CA GLU A 275 -0.22 -0.70 25.46
C GLU A 275 -0.06 0.38 24.38
N TRP A 276 -0.69 0.17 23.21
CA TRP A 276 -0.88 1.22 22.21
C TRP A 276 -2.08 2.09 22.58
N VAL A 277 -1.83 3.37 22.87
CA VAL A 277 -2.87 4.34 23.21
C VAL A 277 -3.06 5.31 22.05
N PRO A 278 -4.28 5.48 21.54
CA PRO A 278 -4.55 6.38 20.42
C PRO A 278 -4.40 7.84 20.85
N ILE A 279 -3.75 8.65 20.01
CA ILE A 279 -3.60 10.11 20.17
C ILE A 279 -4.22 10.90 19.01
N LEU A 280 -4.27 10.30 17.81
CA LEU A 280 -5.00 10.84 16.67
C LEU A 280 -5.80 9.70 16.04
N THR A 281 -7.03 10.01 15.60
CA THR A 281 -7.91 9.01 14.99
C THR A 281 -8.60 9.57 13.75
N ASN A 282 -8.82 8.70 12.77
CA ASN A 282 -9.62 8.95 11.57
C ASN A 282 -9.23 10.20 10.77
N LYS A 283 -7.93 10.50 10.68
CA LYS A 283 -7.40 11.59 9.85
C LYS A 283 -7.45 11.20 8.38
N LYS A 284 -7.97 12.08 7.53
CA LYS A 284 -8.04 11.83 6.08
C LYS A 284 -6.67 11.79 5.41
N VAL A 285 -5.73 12.56 5.94
CA VAL A 285 -4.36 12.66 5.45
C VAL A 285 -3.42 12.12 6.52
N ARG A 286 -2.29 11.57 6.11
CA ARG A 286 -1.25 11.09 7.02
C ARG A 286 -0.83 12.23 7.98
N PRO A 287 -0.87 11.99 9.31
CA PRO A 287 -0.44 13.00 10.28
C PRO A 287 1.02 13.38 10.08
N THR A 288 1.29 14.66 10.15
CA THR A 288 2.66 15.19 10.17
C THR A 288 3.33 14.94 11.52
N PHE A 289 4.66 15.03 11.56
CA PHE A 289 5.41 14.93 12.82
C PHE A 289 4.94 15.97 13.84
N GLN A 290 4.66 17.20 13.39
CA GLN A 290 4.19 18.28 14.24
C GLN A 290 2.79 18.00 14.82
N GLU A 291 1.84 17.51 14.01
CA GLU A 291 0.50 17.13 14.50
C GLU A 291 0.57 16.03 15.55
N VAL A 292 1.48 15.06 15.38
CA VAL A 292 1.69 14.00 16.38
C VAL A 292 2.35 14.55 17.65
N GLU A 293 3.31 15.45 17.53
CA GLU A 293 3.93 16.12 18.69
C GLU A 293 2.90 16.93 19.48
N GLU A 294 2.08 17.73 18.82
CA GLU A 294 0.99 18.50 19.43
C GLU A 294 -0.03 17.58 20.13
N ALA A 295 -0.37 16.44 19.50
CA ALA A 295 -1.27 15.45 20.10
C ALA A 295 -0.68 14.79 21.35
N LEU A 296 0.63 14.51 21.37
CA LEU A 296 1.31 14.00 22.57
C LEU A 296 1.31 15.01 23.70
N ILE A 297 1.52 16.30 23.40
CA ILE A 297 1.43 17.39 24.37
C ILE A 297 0.03 17.48 24.93
N ALA A 298 -0.99 17.50 24.07
CA ALA A 298 -2.39 17.56 24.48
C ALA A 298 -2.84 16.34 25.31
N ALA A 299 -2.24 15.18 25.07
CA ALA A 299 -2.46 13.97 25.87
C ALA A 299 -1.58 13.88 27.13
N GLU A 300 -0.87 14.97 27.48
CA GLU A 300 0.02 15.07 28.64
C GLU A 300 1.09 13.97 28.69
N VAL A 301 1.51 13.44 27.54
CA VAL A 301 2.56 12.43 27.47
C VAL A 301 3.90 13.10 27.81
N PRO A 302 4.60 12.64 28.86
CA PRO A 302 5.83 13.28 29.29
C PRO A 302 6.91 13.14 28.22
N PHE A 303 7.73 14.19 28.08
CA PHE A 303 8.93 14.12 27.28
C PHE A 303 9.92 13.13 27.90
N LYS A 304 10.40 12.17 27.13
CA LYS A 304 11.42 11.22 27.55
C LYS A 304 12.71 11.54 26.81
N PHE A 305 13.79 11.76 27.55
CA PHE A 305 15.11 11.69 26.95
C PHE A 305 15.36 10.23 26.55
N THR A 306 15.72 9.99 25.30
CA THR A 306 16.36 8.75 24.92
C THR A 306 17.72 8.75 25.61
N GLU A 307 17.96 7.83 26.53
CA GLU A 307 19.31 7.59 27.02
C GLU A 307 20.17 7.24 25.81
N PHE A 308 21.11 8.10 25.49
CA PHE A 308 22.17 7.76 24.55
C PHE A 308 23.01 6.69 25.25
N ASP A 309 22.98 5.49 24.72
CA ASP A 309 23.96 4.48 25.11
C ASP A 309 25.34 4.91 24.60
N LEU A 310 26.04 5.66 25.42
CA LEU A 310 27.39 6.17 25.14
C LEU A 310 28.38 5.02 24.88
N ASN A 311 28.05 3.79 25.30
CA ASN A 311 28.89 2.61 25.06
C ASN A 311 28.71 2.05 23.63
N SER A 312 27.68 2.48 22.89
CA SER A 312 27.48 2.10 21.48
C SER A 312 28.23 3.03 20.50
N ILE A 313 28.88 4.09 20.98
CA ILE A 313 29.58 5.11 20.17
C ILE A 313 31.10 4.88 20.14
N VAL A 314 31.63 3.90 20.86
CA VAL A 314 33.07 3.56 20.91
C VAL A 314 33.41 2.43 19.96
#